data_a4913b8c0030c0d4f9e37d68661c2ca7
#
_entry.id   a4913b8c0030c0d4f9e37d68661c2ca7
#
_cell.length_a   1.000
_cell.length_b   1.000
_cell.length_c   1.000
_cell.angle_alpha   90.00
_cell.angle_beta   90.00
_cell.angle_gamma   90.00
#
_symmetry.space_group_name_H-M   'P 1'
#
loop_
_entity.id
_entity.type
_entity.pdbx_description
1 polymer ?
#
loop_
_entity_poly.entity_id
_entity_poly.type
_entity_poly.pdbx_seq_one_letter_code
_entity_poly.pdbx_strand_id
1 'polypeptide(L)'
;MKLSHLDLKIMTKTPTTRKNKTATVKAKSSQKKTATTKLPPRPLAFEVFDLVSKQRTKAKKIEVLKTYEDISLKIILIWNFDESVQSVLPPGDVPYSGYDDQNTYSGTLSTKITEEVRKMHETGSFSLGTSDKQGHTTIRREAKHFYHFVQGGNPGMNMIRRETMFINILEGLHPLEAEIVTLCKDKRLGEVYKITREIVEGAYPDIQWGNRGWANQ
;
A
#
# COMPACT_ATOMS: atom_id res chain seq x y z
N MET A 1 -68.51 -22.98 12.74
CA MET A 1 -69.63 -22.06 12.87
C MET A 1 -69.35 -20.80 12.11
N LYS A 2 -70.03 -20.69 10.96
CA LYS A 2 -70.79 -19.56 10.43
C LYS A 2 -70.01 -18.28 10.24
N LEU A 3 -69.65 -17.89 8.95
CA LEU A 3 -70.47 -17.16 7.95
C LEU A 3 -70.90 -15.78 8.47
N SER A 4 -70.60 -14.69 7.77
CA SER A 4 -71.31 -14.16 6.59
C SER A 4 -70.59 -12.84 6.17
N HIS A 5 -70.26 -12.58 5.00
CA HIS A 5 -70.97 -12.24 3.78
C HIS A 5 -71.47 -10.77 3.69
N LEU A 6 -71.17 -10.18 2.47
CA LEU A 6 -71.89 -9.10 1.76
C LEU A 6 -71.47 -7.66 2.07
N ASP A 7 -71.33 -6.72 1.12
CA ASP A 7 -71.57 -6.61 -0.35
C ASP A 7 -70.92 -5.32 -0.83
N LEU A 8 -70.31 -5.35 -1.93
CA LEU A 8 -70.55 -4.76 -3.26
C LEU A 8 -71.22 -3.38 -3.30
N LYS A 9 -70.54 -2.36 -3.76
CA LYS A 9 -71.12 -1.45 -4.76
C LYS A 9 -70.05 -0.67 -5.54
N ILE A 10 -70.09 -0.96 -6.80
CA ILE A 10 -69.54 -0.31 -7.99
C ILE A 10 -69.96 1.15 -8.07
N MET A 11 -69.07 2.08 -8.44
CA MET A 11 -69.44 3.16 -9.34
C MET A 11 -68.22 3.69 -10.08
N THR A 12 -68.27 3.45 -11.36
CA THR A 12 -67.47 3.97 -12.47
C THR A 12 -67.56 5.49 -12.58
N LYS A 13 -66.40 6.13 -12.83
CA LYS A 13 -66.31 7.31 -13.73
C LYS A 13 -64.88 7.53 -14.18
N THR A 14 -64.61 7.32 -15.44
CA THR A 14 -63.53 7.91 -16.28
C THR A 14 -64.14 9.06 -17.08
N PRO A 15 -63.36 9.87 -17.85
CA PRO A 15 -61.97 10.26 -17.78
C PRO A 15 -61.80 11.81 -17.89
N THR A 16 -60.65 12.33 -17.58
CA THR A 16 -60.24 13.61 -18.16
C THR A 16 -58.73 13.65 -18.39
N THR A 17 -58.40 13.65 -19.64
CA THR A 17 -57.09 13.80 -20.24
C THR A 17 -56.49 15.15 -19.83
N ARG A 18 -55.36 15.17 -19.13
CA ARG A 18 -54.49 16.34 -19.04
C ARG A 18 -53.08 15.95 -19.50
N LYS A 19 -52.75 16.45 -20.66
CA LYS A 19 -51.38 16.47 -21.20
C LYS A 19 -50.47 17.23 -20.24
N ASN A 20 -49.56 16.56 -19.56
CA ASN A 20 -48.45 17.23 -18.93
C ASN A 20 -47.16 16.94 -19.69
N LYS A 21 -46.58 18.05 -20.15
CA LYS A 21 -45.32 18.14 -20.85
C LYS A 21 -44.20 17.46 -20.06
N THR A 22 -43.53 16.50 -20.68
CA THR A 22 -42.27 15.89 -20.21
C THR A 22 -41.18 16.93 -20.17
N ALA A 23 -40.89 17.47 -19.00
CA ALA A 23 -39.68 18.21 -18.77
C ALA A 23 -38.54 17.19 -18.51
N THR A 24 -37.70 17.00 -19.50
CA THR A 24 -36.47 16.20 -19.40
C THR A 24 -35.51 16.92 -18.46
N VAL A 25 -35.51 16.52 -17.19
CA VAL A 25 -34.49 16.93 -16.24
C VAL A 25 -33.22 16.18 -16.59
N LYS A 26 -32.31 16.84 -17.31
CA LYS A 26 -30.93 16.38 -17.44
C LYS A 26 -30.30 16.36 -16.04
N ALA A 27 -30.19 15.19 -15.46
CA ALA A 27 -29.36 14.97 -14.29
C ALA A 27 -27.92 15.34 -14.66
N LYS A 28 -27.47 16.49 -14.20
CA LYS A 28 -26.04 16.81 -14.15
C LYS A 28 -25.40 15.83 -13.20
N SER A 29 -24.72 14.83 -13.72
CA SER A 29 -23.78 14.03 -12.94
C SER A 29 -22.73 14.99 -12.38
N SER A 30 -22.85 15.32 -11.12
CA SER A 30 -21.78 16.01 -10.39
C SER A 30 -20.57 15.05 -10.36
N GLN A 31 -19.65 15.26 -11.26
CA GLN A 31 -18.33 14.68 -11.15
C GLN A 31 -17.76 15.18 -9.82
N LYS A 32 -17.78 14.29 -8.82
CA LYS A 32 -17.06 14.47 -7.57
C LYS A 32 -15.58 14.60 -7.96
N LYS A 33 -15.07 15.84 -8.01
CA LYS A 33 -13.64 16.11 -8.15
C LYS A 33 -12.99 15.37 -6.98
N THR A 34 -12.30 14.28 -7.25
CA THR A 34 -11.42 13.63 -6.30
C THR A 34 -10.36 14.67 -5.95
N ALA A 35 -10.48 15.26 -4.76
CA ALA A 35 -9.45 16.12 -4.23
C ALA A 35 -8.17 15.28 -4.20
N THR A 36 -7.16 15.71 -4.95
CA THR A 36 -5.83 15.11 -4.90
C THR A 36 -5.30 15.41 -3.52
N THR A 37 -5.34 14.42 -2.64
CA THR A 37 -4.87 14.57 -1.25
C THR A 37 -3.38 14.85 -1.32
N LYS A 38 -2.99 16.09 -1.05
CA LYS A 38 -1.60 16.50 -1.03
C LYS A 38 -0.96 15.93 0.24
N LEU A 39 0.06 15.09 0.08
CA LEU A 39 0.82 14.53 1.19
C LEU A 39 1.71 15.61 1.86
N PRO A 40 2.16 15.38 3.10
CA PRO A 40 3.11 16.26 3.78
C PRO A 40 4.44 16.36 3.00
N PRO A 41 5.31 17.33 3.32
CA PRO A 41 6.56 17.56 2.59
C PRO A 41 7.54 16.36 2.60
N ARG A 42 7.44 15.51 3.61
CA ARG A 42 8.26 14.30 3.76
C ARG A 42 7.37 13.11 4.10
N PRO A 43 6.58 12.61 3.14
CA PRO A 43 5.70 11.49 3.39
C PRO A 43 6.49 10.21 3.63
N LEU A 44 5.89 9.26 4.33
CA LEU A 44 6.43 7.91 4.45
C LEU A 44 6.23 7.15 3.12
N ALA A 45 7.03 6.11 2.91
CA ALA A 45 7.01 5.36 1.65
C ALA A 45 5.62 4.78 1.36
N PHE A 46 4.93 4.25 2.36
CA PHE A 46 3.60 3.69 2.18
C PHE A 46 2.55 4.74 1.79
N GLU A 47 2.65 5.96 2.28
CA GLU A 47 1.73 7.05 1.92
C GLU A 47 1.85 7.39 0.43
N VAL A 48 3.09 7.42 -0.09
CA VAL A 48 3.36 7.65 -1.51
C VAL A 48 2.82 6.50 -2.35
N PHE A 49 3.12 5.24 -1.98
CA PHE A 49 2.67 4.08 -2.74
C PHE A 49 1.15 3.89 -2.69
N ASP A 50 0.51 4.18 -1.55
CA ASP A 50 -0.95 4.19 -1.45
C ASP A 50 -1.57 5.25 -2.38
N LEU A 51 -1.00 6.47 -2.40
CA LEU A 51 -1.45 7.51 -3.31
C LEU A 51 -1.27 7.10 -4.78
N VAL A 52 -0.15 6.44 -5.13
CA VAL A 52 0.09 5.89 -6.48
C VAL A 52 -0.93 4.81 -6.81
N SER A 53 -1.22 3.90 -5.89
CA SER A 53 -2.16 2.80 -6.10
C SER A 53 -3.57 3.28 -6.43
N LYS A 54 -3.98 4.42 -5.85
CA LYS A 54 -5.29 5.07 -6.06
C LYS A 54 -5.40 5.78 -7.41
N GLN A 55 -4.29 6.02 -8.11
CA GLN A 55 -4.31 6.64 -9.44
C GLN A 55 -4.76 5.66 -10.50
N ARG A 56 -5.70 6.10 -11.36
CA ARG A 56 -6.28 5.26 -12.43
C ARG A 56 -5.39 5.13 -13.67
N THR A 57 -4.57 6.15 -13.95
CA THR A 57 -3.78 6.21 -15.18
C THR A 57 -2.29 6.11 -14.90
N LYS A 58 -1.53 5.47 -15.82
CA LYS A 58 -0.08 5.37 -15.78
C LYS A 58 0.59 6.75 -15.63
N ALA A 59 0.13 7.74 -16.41
CA ALA A 59 0.67 9.10 -16.36
C ALA A 59 0.55 9.74 -14.97
N LYS A 60 -0.61 9.61 -14.31
CA LYS A 60 -0.81 10.13 -12.95
C LYS A 60 0.04 9.40 -11.91
N LYS A 61 0.23 8.09 -12.05
CA LYS A 61 1.13 7.34 -11.17
C LYS A 61 2.57 7.83 -11.27
N ILE A 62 3.04 8.05 -12.49
CA ILE A 62 4.36 8.62 -12.78
C ILE A 62 4.49 10.03 -12.18
N GLU A 63 3.47 10.87 -12.33
CA GLU A 63 3.44 12.23 -11.78
C GLU A 63 3.57 12.22 -10.24
N VAL A 64 2.85 11.34 -9.56
CA VAL A 64 2.93 11.19 -8.10
C VAL A 64 4.33 10.76 -7.67
N LEU A 65 4.92 9.74 -8.31
CA LEU A 65 6.28 9.30 -8.00
C LEU A 65 7.32 10.40 -8.21
N LYS A 66 7.20 11.20 -9.28
CA LYS A 66 8.08 12.37 -9.52
C LYS A 66 7.89 13.47 -8.48
N THR A 67 6.66 13.71 -8.06
CA THR A 67 6.34 14.77 -7.08
C THR A 67 6.94 14.48 -5.71
N TYR A 68 6.95 13.21 -5.31
CA TYR A 68 7.49 12.75 -4.02
C TYR A 68 8.78 11.95 -4.19
N GLU A 69 9.64 12.39 -5.10
CA GLU A 69 10.91 11.75 -5.36
C GLU A 69 11.81 11.72 -4.12
N ASP A 70 12.31 10.51 -3.78
CA ASP A 70 13.24 10.30 -2.68
C ASP A 70 14.16 9.13 -3.01
N ILE A 71 15.42 9.22 -2.58
CA ILE A 71 16.41 8.18 -2.85
C ILE A 71 16.03 6.83 -2.24
N SER A 72 15.37 6.84 -1.08
CA SER A 72 14.92 5.61 -0.42
C SER A 72 13.80 4.93 -1.21
N LEU A 73 12.91 5.68 -1.84
CA LEU A 73 11.90 5.12 -2.74
C LEU A 73 12.54 4.49 -3.97
N LYS A 74 13.56 5.13 -4.56
CA LYS A 74 14.31 4.54 -5.68
C LYS A 74 14.99 3.23 -5.27
N ILE A 75 15.60 3.16 -4.09
CA ILE A 75 16.25 1.95 -3.56
C ILE A 75 15.22 0.81 -3.42
N ILE A 76 14.06 1.07 -2.82
CA ILE A 76 12.96 0.11 -2.68
C ILE A 76 12.47 -0.39 -4.04
N LEU A 77 12.26 0.53 -4.99
CA LEU A 77 11.77 0.18 -6.32
C LEU A 77 12.81 -0.60 -7.12
N ILE A 78 14.09 -0.26 -7.01
CA ILE A 78 15.18 -1.04 -7.60
C ILE A 78 15.22 -2.44 -6.99
N TRP A 79 15.18 -2.55 -5.66
CA TRP A 79 15.18 -3.85 -4.99
C TRP A 79 14.03 -4.74 -5.47
N ASN A 80 12.82 -4.16 -5.64
CA ASN A 80 11.65 -4.92 -6.08
C ASN A 80 11.67 -5.28 -7.58
N PHE A 81 12.06 -4.34 -8.46
CA PHE A 81 11.84 -4.48 -9.91
C PHE A 81 13.10 -4.83 -10.71
N ASP A 82 14.29 -4.67 -10.13
CA ASP A 82 15.53 -5.07 -10.81
C ASP A 82 15.78 -6.57 -10.58
N GLU A 83 15.77 -7.36 -11.64
CA GLU A 83 16.00 -8.79 -11.60
C GLU A 83 17.44 -9.14 -11.20
N SER A 84 18.39 -8.25 -11.44
CA SER A 84 19.79 -8.45 -11.02
C SER A 84 19.99 -8.30 -9.52
N VAL A 85 19.04 -7.69 -8.81
CA VAL A 85 19.05 -7.53 -7.35
C VAL A 85 18.29 -8.71 -6.73
N GLN A 86 19.01 -9.69 -6.20
CA GLN A 86 18.44 -10.86 -5.56
C GLN A 86 18.52 -10.73 -4.04
N SER A 87 17.44 -11.07 -3.33
CA SER A 87 17.44 -11.12 -1.86
C SER A 87 18.23 -12.34 -1.38
N VAL A 88 19.02 -12.18 -0.33
CA VAL A 88 19.70 -13.27 0.36
C VAL A 88 18.84 -13.89 1.46
N LEU A 89 17.85 -13.13 1.92
CA LEU A 89 16.91 -13.60 2.93
C LEU A 89 15.96 -14.66 2.35
N PRO A 90 15.53 -15.64 3.15
CA PRO A 90 14.60 -16.65 2.70
C PRO A 90 13.28 -16.00 2.25
N PRO A 91 12.64 -16.58 1.20
CA PRO A 91 11.33 -16.11 0.76
C PRO A 91 10.24 -16.45 1.78
N GLY A 92 9.15 -15.67 1.74
CA GLY A 92 7.97 -15.89 2.57
C GLY A 92 8.00 -15.13 3.89
N ASP A 93 7.19 -15.58 4.82
CA ASP A 93 6.97 -14.92 6.11
C ASP A 93 8.24 -14.90 6.97
N VAL A 94 8.46 -13.75 7.60
CA VAL A 94 9.58 -13.56 8.53
C VAL A 94 9.10 -13.96 9.92
N PRO A 95 9.77 -14.90 10.61
CA PRO A 95 9.46 -15.21 11.99
C PRO A 95 9.62 -13.96 12.86
N TYR A 96 8.63 -13.68 13.68
CA TYR A 96 8.64 -12.56 14.59
C TYR A 96 8.60 -13.08 16.02
N SER A 97 9.65 -12.78 16.78
CA SER A 97 9.70 -12.97 18.22
C SER A 97 9.89 -11.59 18.88
N GLY A 98 8.82 -10.81 18.95
CA GLY A 98 8.86 -9.54 19.70
C GLY A 98 8.90 -9.81 21.19
N TYR A 99 9.89 -9.25 21.86
CA TYR A 99 9.88 -9.11 23.30
C TYR A 99 8.93 -7.96 23.66
N ASP A 100 7.67 -8.29 23.84
CA ASP A 100 6.78 -7.44 24.62
C ASP A 100 6.69 -8.04 26.03
N ASP A 101 7.08 -7.29 27.04
CA ASP A 101 7.22 -7.77 28.44
C ASP A 101 5.92 -8.37 29.05
N GLN A 102 4.82 -8.35 28.33
CA GLN A 102 3.53 -8.86 28.81
C GLN A 102 2.85 -9.91 27.92
N ASN A 103 3.29 -10.13 26.69
CA ASN A 103 2.75 -11.18 25.85
C ASN A 103 3.84 -11.75 24.92
N THR A 104 4.24 -12.98 25.16
CA THR A 104 5.09 -13.72 24.24
C THR A 104 4.29 -13.98 22.97
N TYR A 105 4.37 -13.07 22.02
CA TYR A 105 3.73 -13.22 20.71
C TYR A 105 4.61 -14.12 19.85
N SER A 106 4.20 -15.36 19.68
CA SER A 106 4.80 -16.29 18.71
C SER A 106 3.95 -16.27 17.45
N GLY A 107 4.31 -15.44 16.49
CA GLY A 107 3.63 -15.34 15.23
C GLY A 107 4.60 -15.01 14.10
N THR A 108 4.08 -14.88 12.89
CA THR A 108 4.85 -14.34 11.78
C THR A 108 4.76 -12.81 11.77
N LEU A 109 5.78 -12.15 11.21
CA LEU A 109 5.76 -10.69 11.06
C LEU A 109 4.54 -10.22 10.27
N SER A 110 4.11 -10.97 9.26
CA SER A 110 2.89 -10.68 8.50
C SER A 110 1.65 -10.64 9.38
N THR A 111 1.52 -11.57 10.33
CA THR A 111 0.39 -11.60 11.27
C THR A 111 0.41 -10.36 12.16
N LYS A 112 1.57 -9.98 12.70
CA LYS A 112 1.70 -8.78 13.52
C LYS A 112 1.39 -7.51 12.74
N ILE A 113 1.93 -7.36 11.53
CA ILE A 113 1.64 -6.21 10.66
C ILE A 113 0.14 -6.12 10.38
N THR A 114 -0.50 -7.24 10.06
CA THR A 114 -1.95 -7.27 9.80
C THR A 114 -2.75 -6.84 11.03
N GLU A 115 -2.37 -7.28 12.22
CA GLU A 115 -3.03 -6.87 13.48
C GLU A 115 -2.83 -5.40 13.78
N GLU A 116 -1.61 -4.88 13.62
CA GLU A 116 -1.32 -3.46 13.84
C GLU A 116 -2.08 -2.57 12.84
N VAL A 117 -2.13 -2.97 11.57
CA VAL A 117 -2.93 -2.28 10.54
C VAL A 117 -4.42 -2.33 10.91
N ARG A 118 -4.93 -3.46 11.37
CA ARG A 118 -6.31 -3.59 11.83
C ARG A 118 -6.60 -2.67 13.01
N LYS A 119 -5.75 -2.65 14.03
CA LYS A 119 -5.87 -1.75 15.18
C LYS A 119 -5.88 -0.29 14.76
N MET A 120 -5.03 0.12 13.81
CA MET A 120 -5.02 1.47 13.27
C MET A 120 -6.35 1.83 12.60
N HIS A 121 -6.96 0.92 11.86
CA HIS A 121 -8.26 1.15 11.24
C HIS A 121 -9.40 1.24 12.27
N GLU A 122 -9.36 0.40 13.32
CA GLU A 122 -10.36 0.39 14.38
C GLU A 122 -10.29 1.64 15.27
N THR A 123 -9.11 2.11 15.58
CA THR A 123 -8.91 3.28 16.46
C THR A 123 -9.03 4.62 15.74
N GLY A 124 -9.20 4.62 14.42
CA GLY A 124 -9.29 5.84 13.61
C GLY A 124 -8.02 6.70 13.63
N SER A 125 -6.92 6.19 14.19
CA SER A 125 -5.63 6.89 14.27
C SER A 125 -4.86 6.85 12.96
N PHE A 126 -5.40 6.22 11.94
CA PHE A 126 -4.83 6.17 10.60
C PHE A 126 -5.29 7.38 9.79
N SER A 127 -4.59 8.50 9.92
CA SER A 127 -4.67 9.60 8.98
C SER A 127 -3.33 9.78 8.28
N LEU A 128 -3.37 9.98 6.96
CA LEU A 128 -2.19 10.34 6.18
C LEU A 128 -1.48 11.55 6.82
N GLY A 129 -0.19 11.40 7.09
CA GLY A 129 0.64 12.47 7.66
C GLY A 129 0.77 12.48 9.18
N THR A 130 0.12 11.56 9.91
CA THR A 130 0.32 11.39 11.36
C THR A 130 1.22 10.24 11.74
N SER A 131 1.64 9.47 10.77
CA SER A 131 2.42 8.23 10.92
C SER A 131 3.83 8.42 11.49
N ASP A 132 4.40 9.62 11.41
CA ASP A 132 5.72 9.93 12.00
C ASP A 132 5.80 9.70 13.52
N LYS A 133 4.65 9.53 14.17
CA LYS A 133 4.58 9.35 15.64
C LYS A 133 4.62 7.89 16.08
N GLN A 134 4.51 6.93 15.16
CA GLN A 134 4.33 5.51 15.51
C GLN A 134 5.54 4.62 15.19
N GLY A 135 6.52 5.10 14.47
CA GLY A 135 7.76 4.38 14.18
C GLY A 135 8.96 4.99 14.89
N HIS A 136 9.89 4.17 15.35
CA HIS A 136 11.17 4.62 15.90
C HIS A 136 12.14 5.03 14.78
N THR A 137 11.97 4.47 13.59
CA THR A 137 12.76 4.75 12.40
C THR A 137 11.88 4.80 11.16
N THR A 138 12.46 5.07 10.01
CA THR A 138 11.76 5.14 8.72
C THR A 138 12.58 4.44 7.64
N ILE A 139 11.94 3.99 6.55
CA ILE A 139 12.65 3.46 5.38
C ILE A 139 13.74 4.43 4.91
N ARG A 140 13.48 5.73 4.95
CA ARG A 140 14.46 6.75 4.56
C ARG A 140 15.76 6.70 5.37
N ARG A 141 15.68 6.37 6.65
CA ARG A 141 16.85 6.22 7.53
C ARG A 141 17.53 4.88 7.33
N GLU A 142 16.74 3.83 7.13
CA GLU A 142 17.24 2.44 7.07
C GLU A 142 17.70 2.01 5.66
N ALA A 143 17.30 2.71 4.61
CA ALA A 143 17.65 2.36 3.23
C ALA A 143 19.15 2.15 2.99
N LYS A 144 20.01 2.85 3.72
CA LYS A 144 21.46 2.69 3.69
C LYS A 144 21.94 1.30 4.13
N HIS A 145 21.11 0.55 4.84
CA HIS A 145 21.43 -0.78 5.34
C HIS A 145 20.89 -1.91 4.43
N PHE A 146 20.06 -1.60 3.45
CA PHE A 146 19.39 -2.62 2.63
C PHE A 146 20.35 -3.42 1.74
N TYR A 147 21.56 -2.89 1.45
CA TYR A 147 22.58 -3.65 0.74
C TYR A 147 23.02 -4.93 1.48
N HIS A 148 22.84 -4.98 2.81
CA HIS A 148 23.13 -6.19 3.57
C HIS A 148 22.20 -7.37 3.24
N PHE A 149 21.03 -7.11 2.70
CA PHE A 149 19.98 -8.09 2.42
C PHE A 149 19.97 -8.57 0.97
N VAL A 150 20.85 -8.02 0.13
CA VAL A 150 20.93 -8.40 -1.29
C VAL A 150 22.23 -9.17 -1.56
N GLN A 151 22.16 -10.05 -2.55
CA GLN A 151 23.28 -10.88 -2.95
C GLN A 151 24.49 -10.02 -3.34
N GLY A 152 25.66 -10.35 -2.80
CA GLY A 152 26.90 -9.63 -3.05
C GLY A 152 27.09 -8.32 -2.25
N GLY A 153 26.04 -7.80 -1.62
CA GLY A 153 26.14 -6.53 -0.89
C GLY A 153 27.01 -6.58 0.35
N ASN A 154 26.98 -7.68 1.11
CA ASN A 154 27.87 -7.92 2.24
C ASN A 154 28.15 -9.42 2.41
N PRO A 155 29.14 -9.98 1.68
CA PRO A 155 29.44 -11.40 1.74
C PRO A 155 30.04 -11.85 3.08
N GLY A 156 30.63 -10.96 3.86
CA GLY A 156 31.20 -11.27 5.18
C GLY A 156 30.19 -11.39 6.32
N MET A 157 28.92 -11.05 6.09
CA MET A 157 27.88 -11.15 7.11
C MET A 157 27.25 -12.53 7.13
N ASN A 158 27.27 -13.23 8.29
CA ASN A 158 26.59 -14.50 8.41
C ASN A 158 25.05 -14.35 8.36
N MET A 159 24.34 -15.44 8.05
CA MET A 159 22.91 -15.41 7.82
C MET A 159 22.11 -15.03 9.07
N ILE A 160 22.46 -15.57 10.23
CA ILE A 160 21.78 -15.29 11.50
C ILE A 160 21.84 -13.80 11.82
N ARG A 161 23.02 -13.19 11.70
CA ARG A 161 23.17 -11.76 11.95
C ARG A 161 22.37 -10.91 10.97
N ARG A 162 22.31 -11.35 9.71
CA ARG A 162 21.53 -10.69 8.65
C ARG A 162 20.06 -10.72 8.94
N GLU A 163 19.52 -11.89 9.31
CA GLU A 163 18.13 -12.06 9.70
C GLU A 163 17.78 -11.23 10.93
N THR A 164 18.61 -11.28 11.97
CA THR A 164 18.43 -10.47 13.19
C THR A 164 18.39 -8.99 12.86
N MET A 165 19.32 -8.51 12.00
CA MET A 165 19.34 -7.11 11.59
C MET A 165 18.09 -6.74 10.79
N PHE A 166 17.61 -7.62 9.91
CA PHE A 166 16.39 -7.40 9.15
C PHE A 166 15.18 -7.28 10.08
N ILE A 167 15.02 -8.19 11.02
CA ILE A 167 13.93 -8.18 12.01
C ILE A 167 13.98 -6.87 12.82
N ASN A 168 15.15 -6.48 13.34
CA ASN A 168 15.30 -5.26 14.14
C ASN A 168 14.93 -3.99 13.35
N ILE A 169 15.25 -3.94 12.05
CA ILE A 169 14.82 -2.83 11.19
C ILE A 169 13.30 -2.83 11.06
N LEU A 170 12.69 -3.98 10.78
CA LEU A 170 11.23 -4.08 10.63
C LEU A 170 10.48 -3.70 11.90
N GLU A 171 11.00 -4.10 13.08
CA GLU A 171 10.43 -3.73 14.38
C GLU A 171 10.47 -2.22 14.66
N GLY A 172 11.51 -1.55 14.18
CA GLY A 172 11.64 -0.09 14.32
C GLY A 172 10.79 0.72 13.35
N LEU A 173 10.34 0.13 12.25
CA LEU A 173 9.55 0.80 11.22
C LEU A 173 8.07 0.93 11.60
N HIS A 174 7.40 1.90 10.99
CA HIS A 174 5.94 1.89 10.94
C HIS A 174 5.44 0.59 10.29
N PRO A 175 4.37 -0.07 10.81
CA PRO A 175 3.91 -1.37 10.29
C PRO A 175 3.73 -1.42 8.77
N LEU A 176 3.17 -0.39 8.15
CA LEU A 176 3.00 -0.32 6.70
C LEU A 176 4.33 -0.12 5.93
N GLU A 177 5.33 0.52 6.53
CA GLU A 177 6.68 0.56 5.96
C GLU A 177 7.38 -0.79 6.08
N ALA A 178 7.19 -1.50 7.20
CA ALA A 178 7.70 -2.86 7.37
C ALA A 178 7.08 -3.83 6.35
N GLU A 179 5.78 -3.72 6.08
CA GLU A 179 5.11 -4.47 5.00
C GLU A 179 5.76 -4.21 3.64
N ILE A 180 6.03 -2.95 3.29
CA ILE A 180 6.71 -2.61 2.03
C ILE A 180 8.06 -3.30 1.91
N VAL A 181 8.88 -3.26 2.96
CA VAL A 181 10.22 -3.89 2.95
C VAL A 181 10.10 -5.41 2.78
N THR A 182 9.12 -6.04 3.44
CA THR A 182 8.84 -7.48 3.30
C THR A 182 8.39 -7.82 1.87
N LEU A 183 7.47 -7.03 1.31
CA LEU A 183 7.02 -7.20 -0.08
C LEU A 183 8.17 -7.04 -1.08
N CYS A 184 9.08 -6.08 -0.85
CA CYS A 184 10.25 -5.90 -1.70
C CYS A 184 11.22 -7.07 -1.65
N LYS A 185 11.42 -7.65 -0.46
CA LYS A 185 12.23 -8.84 -0.28
C LYS A 185 11.75 -9.99 -1.18
N ASP A 186 10.42 -10.13 -1.32
CA ASP A 186 9.77 -11.19 -2.10
C ASP A 186 9.36 -10.76 -3.52
N LYS A 187 9.77 -9.56 -3.98
CA LYS A 187 9.43 -9.01 -5.32
C LYS A 187 7.92 -8.80 -5.56
N ARG A 188 7.13 -8.61 -4.50
CA ARG A 188 5.66 -8.57 -4.56
C ARG A 188 5.03 -7.19 -4.41
N LEU A 189 5.85 -6.14 -4.30
CA LEU A 189 5.35 -4.77 -4.14
C LEU A 189 4.37 -4.36 -5.25
N GLY A 190 4.64 -4.78 -6.49
CA GLY A 190 3.80 -4.46 -7.65
C GLY A 190 2.39 -5.03 -7.57
N GLU A 191 2.21 -6.19 -6.94
CA GLU A 191 0.91 -6.84 -6.75
C GLU A 191 -0.01 -6.02 -5.85
N VAL A 192 0.52 -5.52 -4.73
CA VAL A 192 -0.23 -4.78 -3.72
C VAL A 192 -0.49 -3.35 -4.16
N TYR A 193 0.56 -2.63 -4.56
CA TYR A 193 0.47 -1.20 -4.88
C TYR A 193 0.21 -0.90 -6.35
N LYS A 194 0.01 -1.94 -7.18
CA LYS A 194 -0.31 -1.79 -8.63
C LYS A 194 0.71 -0.91 -9.37
N ILE A 195 1.98 -1.03 -9.00
CA ILE A 195 3.12 -0.39 -9.63
C ILE A 195 3.77 -1.42 -10.54
N THR A 196 4.19 -1.01 -11.74
CA THR A 196 4.94 -1.84 -12.67
C THR A 196 6.29 -1.21 -12.95
N ARG A 197 7.25 -2.02 -13.42
CA ARG A 197 8.58 -1.54 -13.83
C ARG A 197 8.50 -0.37 -14.80
N GLU A 198 7.60 -0.43 -15.79
CA GLU A 198 7.40 0.65 -16.76
C GLU A 198 6.95 1.99 -16.12
N ILE A 199 6.19 1.94 -15.01
CA ILE A 199 5.79 3.14 -14.27
C ILE A 199 7.02 3.74 -13.60
N VAL A 200 7.88 2.89 -13.04
CA VAL A 200 9.12 3.31 -12.38
C VAL A 200 10.11 3.90 -13.39
N GLU A 201 10.28 3.27 -14.55
CA GLU A 201 11.13 3.78 -15.64
C GLU A 201 10.63 5.14 -16.16
N GLY A 202 9.32 5.31 -16.28
CA GLY A 202 8.72 6.60 -16.66
C GLY A 202 8.86 7.68 -15.58
N ALA A 203 8.91 7.29 -14.31
CA ALA A 203 9.11 8.21 -13.19
C ALA A 203 10.59 8.59 -13.03
N TYR A 204 11.47 7.61 -13.09
CA TYR A 204 12.89 7.73 -12.79
C TYR A 204 13.74 7.19 -13.95
N PRO A 205 13.90 7.94 -15.04
CA PRO A 205 14.68 7.51 -16.21
C PRO A 205 16.18 7.45 -15.91
N ASP A 206 16.64 7.99 -14.80
CA ASP A 206 18.02 7.93 -14.31
C ASP A 206 18.39 6.58 -13.70
N ILE A 207 17.41 5.72 -13.40
CA ILE A 207 17.70 4.38 -12.88
C ILE A 207 18.27 3.50 -13.99
N GLN A 208 19.48 3.05 -13.79
CA GLN A 208 20.09 2.01 -14.62
C GLN A 208 19.67 0.64 -14.11
N TRP A 209 19.04 -0.14 -14.98
CA TRP A 209 18.55 -1.48 -14.68
C TRP A 209 19.56 -2.54 -15.06
N GLY A 210 19.63 -3.60 -14.25
CA GLY A 210 20.56 -4.69 -14.49
C GLY A 210 21.98 -4.42 -13.99
N ASN A 211 22.84 -5.44 -14.13
CA ASN A 211 24.27 -5.39 -13.76
C ASN A 211 24.57 -4.96 -12.31
N ARG A 212 23.61 -5.16 -11.41
CA ARG A 212 23.79 -4.91 -9.98
C ARG A 212 24.18 -6.16 -9.20
N GLY A 213 24.25 -7.30 -9.87
CA GLY A 213 24.78 -8.53 -9.30
C GLY A 213 26.29 -8.45 -9.15
N TRP A 214 26.76 -8.47 -7.94
CA TRP A 214 28.19 -8.48 -7.56
C TRP A 214 28.89 -9.79 -7.93
N ALA A 215 28.22 -10.65 -8.70
CA ALA A 215 28.69 -12.00 -9.04
C ALA A 215 29.81 -12.02 -10.12
N ASN A 216 30.23 -10.87 -10.65
CA ASN A 216 31.23 -10.78 -11.74
C ASN A 216 32.42 -9.84 -11.40
N GLN A 217 32.82 -9.79 -10.13
CA GLN A 217 34.14 -9.23 -9.78
C GLN A 217 34.98 -10.27 -9.10
#